data_196fbf53090cbd730b1219f30ebb2c04
#
_entry.id   196fbf53090cbd730b1219f30ebb2c04
#
_cell.length_a   1.000
_cell.length_b   1.000
_cell.length_c   1.000
_cell.angle_alpha   90.00
_cell.angle_beta   90.00
_cell.angle_gamma   90.00
#
_symmetry.space_group_name_H-M   'P 1'
#
loop_
_entity.id
_entity.type
_entity.pdbx_description
1 polymer ?
#
loop_
_entity_poly.entity_id
_entity_poly.type
_entity_poly.pdbx_seq_one_letter_code
_entity_poly.pdbx_strand_id
1 'polypeptide(L)'
;MKITENNIIESLKSGEEQAFRYIYDKYYGYLCAIAKGYLSDNDAAETVVGDVIYNIWEIRKNLNIHTSLRSYLIRSVKNRSINYLQQEYIAKEISINSLQDYTEIESFYFIEEEHPLEKMLETELEKTIKSAIHTLPDECRTAFILSRYQNTPNKKIAEQLGISVKSVEFHITKAL
;
A
#
# COMPACT_ATOMS: atom_id res chain seq x y z
N MET A 1 14.99 -10.36 25.76
CA MET A 1 13.52 -10.50 25.92
C MET A 1 12.99 -11.23 24.68
N LYS A 2 11.99 -12.10 24.77
CA LYS A 2 11.49 -12.79 23.56
C LYS A 2 10.68 -11.79 22.73
N ILE A 3 11.06 -11.59 21.48
CA ILE A 3 10.34 -10.69 20.57
C ILE A 3 8.99 -11.33 20.20
N THR A 4 7.93 -10.55 20.29
CA THR A 4 6.55 -10.92 19.98
C THR A 4 5.88 -9.79 19.21
N GLU A 5 4.74 -10.03 18.59
CA GLU A 5 3.99 -8.98 17.88
C GLU A 5 3.60 -7.80 18.77
N ASN A 6 3.37 -8.05 20.06
CA ASN A 6 2.96 -7.01 21.00
C ASN A 6 4.10 -6.05 21.41
N ASN A 7 5.36 -6.52 21.34
CA ASN A 7 6.52 -5.70 21.77
C ASN A 7 7.46 -5.33 20.62
N ILE A 8 7.20 -5.80 19.40
CA ILE A 8 8.09 -5.63 18.25
C ILE A 8 8.36 -4.15 17.95
N ILE A 9 7.34 -3.30 18.04
CA ILE A 9 7.47 -1.85 17.71
C ILE A 9 8.36 -1.16 18.76
N GLU A 10 8.22 -1.49 20.04
CA GLU A 10 9.04 -0.93 21.09
C GLU A 10 10.48 -1.43 20.98
N SER A 11 10.68 -2.73 20.72
CA SER A 11 12.01 -3.31 20.51
C SER A 11 12.69 -2.76 19.25
N LEU A 12 11.96 -2.42 18.21
CA LEU A 12 12.49 -1.69 17.06
C LEU A 12 12.94 -0.28 17.43
N LYS A 13 12.09 0.48 18.14
CA LYS A 13 12.40 1.84 18.57
C LYS A 13 13.64 1.88 19.48
N SER A 14 13.81 0.88 20.34
CA SER A 14 15.01 0.75 21.19
C SER A 14 16.26 0.31 20.42
N GLY A 15 16.11 -0.10 19.14
CA GLY A 15 17.22 -0.50 18.29
C GLY A 15 17.71 -1.92 18.56
N GLU A 16 16.87 -2.81 19.10
CA GLU A 16 17.22 -4.21 19.30
C GLU A 16 17.38 -4.92 17.95
N GLU A 17 18.57 -5.41 17.64
CA GLU A 17 18.87 -6.15 16.42
C GLU A 17 17.97 -7.40 16.26
N GLN A 18 17.59 -8.02 17.37
CA GLN A 18 16.68 -9.16 17.37
C GLN A 18 15.28 -8.81 16.82
N ALA A 19 14.82 -7.56 16.99
CA ALA A 19 13.56 -7.12 16.45
C ALA A 19 13.63 -6.98 14.92
N PHE A 20 14.75 -6.48 14.39
CA PHE A 20 14.97 -6.44 12.95
C PHE A 20 15.02 -7.84 12.34
N ARG A 21 15.76 -8.75 12.97
CA ARG A 21 15.85 -10.17 12.55
C ARG A 21 14.47 -10.82 12.54
N TYR A 22 13.67 -10.60 13.60
CA TYR A 22 12.31 -11.12 13.67
C TYR A 22 11.43 -10.67 12.50
N ILE A 23 11.50 -9.38 12.11
CA ILE A 23 10.76 -8.87 10.97
C ILE A 23 11.23 -9.55 9.68
N TYR A 24 12.54 -9.65 9.50
CA TYR A 24 13.11 -10.29 8.32
C TYR A 24 12.67 -11.74 8.21
N ASP A 25 12.91 -12.54 9.25
CA ASP A 25 12.62 -13.98 9.25
C ASP A 25 11.13 -14.26 9.07
N LYS A 26 10.27 -13.43 9.66
CA LYS A 26 8.82 -13.65 9.64
C LYS A 26 8.14 -13.12 8.38
N TYR A 27 8.57 -11.97 7.87
CA TYR A 27 7.80 -11.26 6.84
C TYR A 27 8.48 -11.22 5.47
N TYR A 28 9.81 -11.38 5.37
CA TYR A 28 10.53 -11.18 4.11
C TYR A 28 9.96 -12.01 2.95
N GLY A 29 9.82 -13.33 3.13
CA GLY A 29 9.31 -14.22 2.07
C GLY A 29 7.88 -13.88 1.65
N TYR A 30 7.03 -13.56 2.64
CA TYR A 30 5.66 -13.13 2.40
C TYR A 30 5.58 -11.81 1.64
N LEU A 31 6.39 -10.84 2.02
CA LEU A 31 6.45 -9.53 1.36
C LEU A 31 7.01 -9.63 -0.06
N CYS A 32 7.98 -10.53 -0.31
CA CYS A 32 8.47 -10.83 -1.65
C CYS A 32 7.36 -11.42 -2.54
N ALA A 33 6.51 -12.30 -1.99
CA ALA A 33 5.37 -12.84 -2.73
C ALA A 33 4.38 -11.72 -3.12
N ILE A 34 4.12 -10.77 -2.22
CA ILE A 34 3.29 -9.59 -2.52
C ILE A 34 3.95 -8.72 -3.60
N ALA A 35 5.24 -8.39 -3.45
CA ALA A 35 5.95 -7.57 -4.42
C ALA A 35 5.94 -8.19 -5.83
N LYS A 36 6.08 -9.53 -5.94
CA LYS A 36 5.99 -10.28 -7.20
C LYS A 36 4.62 -10.18 -7.87
N GLY A 37 3.56 -9.93 -7.12
CA GLY A 37 2.24 -9.63 -7.68
C GLY A 37 2.19 -8.29 -8.43
N TYR A 38 3.09 -7.36 -8.13
CA TYR A 38 3.21 -6.06 -8.81
C TYR A 38 4.37 -6.02 -9.81
N LEU A 39 5.46 -6.72 -9.52
CA LEU A 39 6.71 -6.68 -10.26
C LEU A 39 6.95 -8.02 -10.94
N SER A 40 7.06 -8.03 -12.27
CA SER A 40 7.33 -9.25 -13.04
C SER A 40 8.75 -9.79 -12.81
N ASP A 41 9.67 -8.95 -12.33
CA ASP A 41 11.06 -9.28 -12.05
C ASP A 41 11.26 -9.64 -10.58
N ASN A 42 11.80 -10.83 -10.33
CA ASN A 42 12.09 -11.31 -8.98
C ASN A 42 13.14 -10.46 -8.26
N ASP A 43 14.18 -10.03 -8.95
CA ASP A 43 15.28 -9.24 -8.37
C ASP A 43 14.76 -7.86 -7.95
N ALA A 44 13.90 -7.27 -8.79
CA ALA A 44 13.21 -6.02 -8.45
C ALA A 44 12.30 -6.18 -7.21
N ALA A 45 11.55 -7.29 -7.12
CA ALA A 45 10.70 -7.56 -5.97
C ALA A 45 11.52 -7.71 -4.67
N GLU A 46 12.63 -8.44 -4.70
CA GLU A 46 13.54 -8.61 -3.57
C GLU A 46 14.20 -7.28 -3.16
N THR A 47 14.61 -6.48 -4.15
CA THR A 47 15.15 -5.14 -3.91
C THR A 47 14.15 -4.24 -3.22
N VAL A 48 12.91 -4.18 -3.71
CA VAL A 48 11.84 -3.37 -3.11
C VAL A 48 11.55 -3.78 -1.67
N VAL A 49 11.50 -5.08 -1.38
CA VAL A 49 11.26 -5.57 -0.03
C VAL A 49 12.44 -5.28 0.88
N GLY A 50 13.66 -5.48 0.41
CA GLY A 50 14.89 -5.13 1.14
C GLY A 50 14.90 -3.65 1.53
N ASP A 51 14.58 -2.76 0.58
CA ASP A 51 14.48 -1.32 0.80
C ASP A 51 13.42 -0.95 1.85
N VAL A 52 12.25 -1.61 1.82
CA VAL A 52 11.18 -1.36 2.80
C VAL A 52 11.61 -1.79 4.21
N ILE A 53 12.21 -2.98 4.36
CA ILE A 53 12.67 -3.46 5.67
C ILE A 53 13.83 -2.60 6.19
N TYR A 54 14.75 -2.21 5.31
CA TYR A 54 15.86 -1.31 5.68
C TYR A 54 15.33 0.07 6.11
N ASN A 55 14.39 0.64 5.36
CA ASN A 55 13.81 1.93 5.70
C ASN A 55 13.12 1.94 7.07
N ILE A 56 12.42 0.85 7.44
CA ILE A 56 11.83 0.73 8.79
C ILE A 56 12.91 0.81 9.86
N TRP A 57 14.06 0.17 9.65
CA TRP A 57 15.16 0.25 10.56
C TRP A 57 15.75 1.65 10.67
N GLU A 58 15.88 2.35 9.55
CA GLU A 58 16.38 3.72 9.53
C GLU A 58 15.47 4.68 10.30
N ILE A 59 14.15 4.61 10.05
CA ILE A 59 13.17 5.51 10.69
C ILE A 59 12.67 5.01 12.05
N ARG A 60 13.19 3.89 12.59
CA ARG A 60 12.67 3.18 13.76
C ARG A 60 12.36 4.04 14.96
N LYS A 61 13.18 5.06 15.24
CA LYS A 61 12.98 5.98 16.37
C LYS A 61 11.72 6.82 16.24
N ASN A 62 11.35 7.17 15.00
CA ASN A 62 10.20 8.00 14.67
C ASN A 62 9.02 7.18 14.14
N LEU A 63 9.11 5.84 14.22
CA LEU A 63 8.08 4.95 13.70
C LEU A 63 6.77 5.13 14.48
N ASN A 64 5.73 5.54 13.79
CA ASN A 64 4.39 5.71 14.35
C ASN A 64 3.41 4.85 13.57
N ILE A 65 3.16 3.65 14.07
CA ILE A 65 2.25 2.68 13.44
C ILE A 65 0.97 2.65 14.27
N HIS A 66 -0.13 3.11 13.68
CA HIS A 66 -1.47 3.10 14.26
C HIS A 66 -2.26 1.84 13.92
N THR A 67 -1.71 0.99 13.08
CA THR A 67 -2.25 -0.30 12.63
C THR A 67 -1.32 -1.43 13.05
N SER A 68 -1.56 -2.65 12.57
CA SER A 68 -0.59 -3.73 12.78
C SER A 68 0.70 -3.49 11.96
N LEU A 69 1.84 -3.98 12.48
CA LEU A 69 3.11 -3.94 11.77
C LEU A 69 2.99 -4.62 10.39
N ARG A 70 2.25 -5.74 10.33
CA ARG A 70 1.98 -6.47 9.09
C ARG A 70 1.29 -5.58 8.05
N SER A 71 0.20 -4.92 8.41
CA SER A 71 -0.53 -4.04 7.50
C SER A 71 0.33 -2.87 7.03
N TYR A 72 1.16 -2.32 7.92
CA TYR A 72 2.12 -1.27 7.57
C TYR A 72 3.14 -1.77 6.53
N LEU A 73 3.73 -2.96 6.75
CA LEU A 73 4.69 -3.57 5.84
C LEU A 73 4.09 -3.83 4.45
N ILE A 74 2.91 -4.44 4.39
CA ILE A 74 2.19 -4.72 3.14
C ILE A 74 1.95 -3.43 2.35
N ARG A 75 1.43 -2.41 3.02
CA ARG A 75 1.17 -1.11 2.40
C ARG A 75 2.45 -0.44 1.89
N SER A 76 3.53 -0.54 2.66
CA SER A 76 4.83 0.01 2.27
C SER A 76 5.40 -0.68 1.04
N VAL A 77 5.33 -2.01 0.97
CA VAL A 77 5.77 -2.79 -0.20
C VAL A 77 4.91 -2.47 -1.41
N LYS A 78 3.58 -2.47 -1.29
CA LYS A 78 2.67 -2.07 -2.37
C LYS A 78 3.04 -0.70 -2.95
N ASN A 79 3.15 0.31 -2.11
CA ASN A 79 3.47 1.67 -2.53
C ASN A 79 4.86 1.75 -3.19
N ARG A 80 5.85 1.06 -2.63
CA ARG A 80 7.20 1.04 -3.19
C ARG A 80 7.26 0.33 -4.53
N SER A 81 6.52 -0.78 -4.71
CA SER A 81 6.40 -1.49 -5.97
C SER A 81 5.76 -0.62 -7.06
N ILE A 82 4.68 0.08 -6.73
CA ILE A 82 4.03 1.03 -7.67
C ILE A 82 5.00 2.15 -8.08
N ASN A 83 5.72 2.73 -7.12
CA ASN A 83 6.70 3.77 -7.41
C ASN A 83 7.85 3.24 -8.28
N TYR A 84 8.30 2.01 -8.04
CA TYR A 84 9.33 1.36 -8.85
C TYR A 84 8.86 1.22 -10.31
N LEU A 85 7.63 0.72 -10.52
CA LEU A 85 7.05 0.62 -11.86
C LEU A 85 6.93 1.98 -12.55
N GLN A 86 6.47 3.00 -11.83
CA GLN A 86 6.36 4.36 -12.38
C GLN A 86 7.72 4.90 -12.82
N GLN A 87 8.77 4.68 -12.04
CA GLN A 87 10.14 5.07 -12.41
C GLN A 87 10.64 4.30 -13.64
N GLU A 88 10.39 3.00 -13.71
CA GLU A 88 10.75 2.17 -14.84
C GLU A 88 10.00 2.56 -16.13
N TYR A 89 8.70 2.87 -16.01
CA TYR A 89 7.89 3.37 -17.13
C TYR A 89 8.38 4.73 -17.65
N ILE A 90 8.70 5.64 -16.75
CA ILE A 90 9.26 6.96 -17.11
C ILE A 90 10.61 6.78 -17.82
N ALA A 91 11.46 5.88 -17.34
CA ALA A 91 12.76 5.60 -17.93
C ALA A 91 12.66 4.94 -19.32
N LYS A 92 11.59 4.18 -19.61
CA LYS A 92 11.37 3.47 -20.88
C LYS A 92 10.48 4.21 -21.88
N GLU A 93 10.00 5.43 -21.57
CA GLU A 93 9.05 6.21 -22.41
C GLU A 93 7.81 5.42 -22.84
N ILE A 94 7.37 4.44 -22.05
CA ILE A 94 6.24 3.58 -22.40
C ILE A 94 4.94 4.19 -21.88
N SER A 95 3.95 4.33 -22.76
CA SER A 95 2.61 4.89 -22.46
C SER A 95 1.85 4.03 -21.43
N ILE A 96 1.34 4.68 -20.35
CA ILE A 96 0.78 4.10 -19.13
C ILE A 96 -0.62 3.42 -19.30
N ASN A 97 -1.01 3.02 -20.50
CA ASN A 97 -2.37 2.51 -20.73
C ASN A 97 -2.64 1.06 -20.29
N SER A 98 -1.68 0.35 -19.69
CA SER A 98 -1.81 -1.07 -19.34
C SER A 98 -1.89 -1.38 -17.84
N LEU A 99 -2.07 -0.38 -16.96
CA LEU A 99 -2.12 -0.59 -15.50
C LEU A 99 -3.51 -1.03 -14.98
N GLN A 100 -4.47 -1.34 -15.86
CA GLN A 100 -5.84 -1.73 -15.46
C GLN A 100 -5.95 -3.15 -14.86
N ASP A 101 -4.95 -4.02 -15.05
CA ASP A 101 -5.06 -5.43 -14.66
C ASP A 101 -4.61 -5.74 -13.22
N TYR A 102 -4.17 -4.74 -12.45
CA TYR A 102 -3.60 -4.97 -11.11
C TYR A 102 -4.62 -5.11 -9.98
N THR A 103 -5.89 -4.85 -10.22
CA THR A 103 -6.95 -4.94 -9.19
C THR A 103 -7.37 -6.37 -8.84
N GLU A 104 -7.08 -7.34 -9.70
CA GLU A 104 -7.42 -8.75 -9.44
C GLU A 104 -6.43 -9.47 -8.52
N ILE A 105 -5.22 -8.93 -8.34
CA ILE A 105 -4.16 -9.56 -7.54
C ILE A 105 -4.44 -9.43 -6.03
N GLU A 106 -5.20 -8.43 -5.61
CA GLU A 106 -5.54 -8.26 -4.18
C GLU A 106 -6.36 -9.43 -3.59
N SER A 107 -7.07 -10.20 -4.42
CA SER A 107 -7.90 -11.31 -3.94
C SER A 107 -7.15 -12.63 -3.73
N PHE A 108 -5.96 -12.79 -4.30
CA PHE A 108 -5.25 -14.08 -4.32
C PHE A 108 -4.33 -14.34 -3.13
N TYR A 109 -3.91 -13.29 -2.37
CA TYR A 109 -2.87 -13.41 -1.33
C TYR A 109 -3.38 -13.31 0.12
N PHE A 110 -4.70 -13.40 0.33
CA PHE A 110 -5.30 -13.44 1.67
C PHE A 110 -5.56 -14.87 2.16
N ILE A 111 -4.62 -15.80 1.92
CA ILE A 111 -4.74 -17.16 2.43
C ILE A 111 -3.67 -17.41 3.50
N GLU A 112 -4.22 -17.67 4.70
CA GLU A 112 -3.69 -18.38 5.84
C GLU A 112 -2.84 -17.65 6.89
N GLU A 113 -3.43 -17.65 8.04
CA GLU A 113 -3.13 -17.36 9.44
C GLU A 113 -3.61 -16.01 9.96
N GLU A 114 -4.81 -15.57 9.58
CA GLU A 114 -5.49 -14.48 10.25
C GLU A 114 -6.43 -15.01 11.33
N HIS A 115 -6.30 -14.45 12.53
CA HIS A 115 -7.27 -14.68 13.60
C HIS A 115 -8.66 -14.34 13.05
N PRO A 116 -9.69 -15.22 13.19
CA PRO A 116 -11.02 -15.02 12.60
C PRO A 116 -11.63 -13.65 12.90
N LEU A 117 -11.30 -13.06 14.06
CA LEU A 117 -11.71 -11.71 14.46
C LEU A 117 -11.06 -10.60 13.63
N GLU A 118 -9.79 -10.73 13.24
CA GLU A 118 -9.11 -9.72 12.42
C GLU A 118 -9.69 -9.70 11.01
N LYS A 119 -9.97 -10.87 10.45
CA LYS A 119 -10.61 -11.01 9.14
C LYS A 119 -12.04 -10.44 9.12
N MET A 120 -12.80 -10.64 10.20
CA MET A 120 -14.12 -10.02 10.36
C MET A 120 -14.04 -8.50 10.42
N LEU A 121 -13.09 -7.96 11.21
CA LEU A 121 -12.89 -6.51 11.33
C LEU A 121 -12.42 -5.88 10.02
N GLU A 122 -11.52 -6.53 9.28
CA GLU A 122 -11.10 -6.06 7.95
C GLU A 122 -12.26 -6.08 6.96
N THR A 123 -13.06 -7.15 6.95
CA THR A 123 -14.23 -7.25 6.08
C THR A 123 -15.30 -6.22 6.41
N GLU A 124 -15.54 -5.93 7.71
CA GLU A 124 -16.48 -4.89 8.12
C GLU A 124 -15.96 -3.48 7.78
N LEU A 125 -14.66 -3.23 7.99
CA LEU A 125 -14.03 -1.98 7.64
C LEU A 125 -14.07 -1.75 6.11
N GLU A 126 -13.76 -2.77 5.32
CA GLU A 126 -13.83 -2.72 3.86
C GLU A 126 -15.26 -2.45 3.36
N LYS A 127 -16.26 -3.13 3.93
CA LYS A 127 -17.67 -2.86 3.63
C LYS A 127 -18.06 -1.43 4.01
N THR A 128 -17.61 -0.95 5.15
CA THR A 128 -17.89 0.41 5.63
C THR A 128 -17.27 1.45 4.70
N ILE A 129 -16.01 1.25 4.29
CA ILE A 129 -15.32 2.12 3.34
C ILE A 129 -16.03 2.11 1.98
N LYS A 130 -16.36 0.93 1.44
CA LYS A 130 -17.11 0.80 0.17
C LYS A 130 -18.46 1.50 0.25
N SER A 131 -19.19 1.31 1.34
CA SER A 131 -20.48 2.00 1.57
C SER A 131 -20.28 3.52 1.61
N ALA A 132 -19.30 4.02 2.35
CA ALA A 132 -19.01 5.45 2.43
C ALA A 132 -18.67 6.04 1.05
N ILE A 133 -17.87 5.35 0.25
CA ILE A 133 -17.55 5.77 -1.12
C ILE A 133 -18.81 5.76 -2.00
N HIS A 134 -19.71 4.80 -1.84
CA HIS A 134 -20.96 4.73 -2.57
C HIS A 134 -21.94 5.88 -2.24
N THR A 135 -21.87 6.44 -1.03
CA THR A 135 -22.71 7.58 -0.64
C THR A 135 -22.21 8.91 -1.20
N LEU A 136 -20.99 8.97 -1.72
CA LEU A 136 -20.45 10.18 -2.33
C LEU A 136 -21.21 10.52 -3.61
N PRO A 137 -21.42 11.82 -3.91
CA PRO A 137 -21.89 12.26 -5.23
C PRO A 137 -20.98 11.73 -6.33
N ASP A 138 -21.56 11.39 -7.50
CA ASP A 138 -20.85 10.68 -8.59
C ASP A 138 -19.55 11.38 -9.02
N GLU A 139 -19.56 12.70 -9.11
CA GLU A 139 -18.38 13.49 -9.49
C GLU A 139 -17.27 13.40 -8.42
N CYS A 140 -17.65 13.48 -7.13
CA CYS A 140 -16.71 13.36 -6.01
C CYS A 140 -16.17 11.93 -5.93
N ARG A 141 -17.03 10.92 -6.09
CA ARG A 141 -16.66 9.50 -6.08
C ARG A 141 -15.65 9.19 -7.18
N THR A 142 -15.93 9.61 -8.41
CA THR A 142 -15.06 9.37 -9.55
C THR A 142 -13.69 10.03 -9.35
N ALA A 143 -13.65 11.31 -8.97
CA ALA A 143 -12.40 12.01 -8.71
C ALA A 143 -11.61 11.37 -7.56
N PHE A 144 -12.30 10.95 -6.50
CA PHE A 144 -11.69 10.27 -5.36
C PHE A 144 -11.07 8.92 -5.74
N ILE A 145 -11.82 8.08 -6.48
CA ILE A 145 -11.33 6.77 -6.94
C ILE A 145 -10.11 6.95 -7.84
N LEU A 146 -10.17 7.81 -8.85
CA LEU A 146 -9.05 8.07 -9.74
C LEU A 146 -7.81 8.55 -8.99
N SER A 147 -7.99 9.42 -8.00
CA SER A 147 -6.88 9.96 -7.21
C SER A 147 -6.29 8.96 -6.22
N ARG A 148 -7.13 8.23 -5.46
CA ARG A 148 -6.69 7.42 -4.32
C ARG A 148 -6.44 5.95 -4.64
N TYR A 149 -7.24 5.37 -5.53
CA TYR A 149 -7.09 3.96 -5.93
C TYR A 149 -6.22 3.80 -7.18
N GLN A 150 -6.32 4.74 -8.13
CA GLN A 150 -5.55 4.66 -9.38
C GLN A 150 -4.33 5.58 -9.39
N ASN A 151 -4.04 6.31 -8.30
CA ASN A 151 -2.92 7.25 -8.18
C ASN A 151 -2.78 8.21 -9.37
N THR A 152 -3.90 8.56 -10.01
CA THR A 152 -3.91 9.43 -11.18
C THR A 152 -3.63 10.88 -10.77
N PRO A 153 -2.67 11.58 -11.40
CA PRO A 153 -2.41 12.99 -11.13
C PRO A 153 -3.63 13.87 -11.42
N ASN A 154 -3.89 14.86 -10.56
CA ASN A 154 -5.05 15.76 -10.69
C ASN A 154 -5.20 16.38 -12.08
N LYS A 155 -4.10 16.65 -12.79
CA LYS A 155 -4.10 17.17 -14.14
C LYS A 155 -4.72 16.19 -15.16
N LYS A 156 -4.36 14.91 -15.03
CA LYS A 156 -4.94 13.84 -15.87
C LYS A 156 -6.41 13.58 -15.54
N ILE A 157 -6.77 13.63 -14.26
CA ILE A 157 -8.18 13.52 -13.83
C ILE A 157 -8.99 14.64 -14.42
N ALA A 158 -8.48 15.87 -14.40
CA ALA A 158 -9.13 17.04 -14.98
C ALA A 158 -9.37 16.86 -16.49
N GLU A 159 -8.38 16.36 -17.21
CA GLU A 159 -8.47 16.05 -18.66
C GLU A 159 -9.51 14.95 -18.93
N GLN A 160 -9.51 13.86 -18.16
CA GLN A 160 -10.45 12.74 -18.31
C GLN A 160 -11.90 13.12 -18.00
N LEU A 161 -12.11 13.97 -17.01
CA LEU A 161 -13.45 14.38 -16.59
C LEU A 161 -13.93 15.65 -17.30
N GLY A 162 -13.08 16.31 -18.09
CA GLY A 162 -13.44 17.56 -18.78
C GLY A 162 -13.68 18.73 -17.84
N ILE A 163 -13.01 18.76 -16.66
CA ILE A 163 -13.16 19.80 -15.64
C ILE A 163 -11.82 20.46 -15.31
N SER A 164 -11.84 21.54 -14.54
CA SER A 164 -10.60 22.19 -14.10
C SER A 164 -9.88 21.41 -13.01
N VAL A 165 -8.56 21.56 -12.90
CA VAL A 165 -7.76 20.96 -11.82
C VAL A 165 -8.26 21.39 -10.45
N LYS A 166 -8.68 22.65 -10.30
CA LYS A 166 -9.30 23.17 -9.06
C LYS A 166 -10.61 22.45 -8.72
N SER A 167 -11.42 22.10 -9.73
CA SER A 167 -12.64 21.31 -9.53
C SER A 167 -12.31 19.89 -9.04
N VAL A 168 -11.26 19.25 -9.57
CA VAL A 168 -10.78 17.96 -9.11
C VAL A 168 -10.37 18.03 -7.63
N GLU A 169 -9.57 19.02 -7.25
CA GLU A 169 -9.14 19.24 -5.87
C GLU A 169 -10.34 19.47 -4.94
N PHE A 170 -11.32 20.25 -5.38
CA PHE A 170 -12.56 20.45 -4.62
C PHE A 170 -13.33 19.14 -4.43
N HIS A 171 -13.50 18.33 -5.49
CA HIS A 171 -14.21 17.06 -5.40
C HIS A 171 -13.50 16.06 -4.48
N ILE A 172 -12.16 16.00 -4.54
CA ILE A 172 -11.37 15.14 -3.65
C ILE A 172 -11.50 15.61 -2.20
N THR A 173 -11.39 16.91 -1.94
CA THR A 173 -11.51 17.49 -0.58
C THR A 173 -12.90 17.27 0.00
N LYS A 174 -13.94 17.37 -0.84
CA LYS A 174 -15.33 17.13 -0.41
C LYS A 174 -15.62 15.66 -0.13
N ALA A 175 -14.85 14.75 -0.71
CA ALA A 175 -14.95 13.30 -0.49
C ALA A 175 -14.21 12.83 0.77
N LEU A 176 -13.37 13.65 1.39
CA LEU A 176 -12.63 13.39 2.64
C LEU A 176 -13.40 13.88 3.85
#